data_56619ef0ef3ff6b097f169737f6d66cc
#
_entry.id   56619ef0ef3ff6b097f169737f6d66cc
#
_cell.length_a   1.000
_cell.length_b   1.000
_cell.length_c   1.000
_cell.angle_alpha   90.00
_cell.angle_beta   90.00
_cell.angle_gamma   90.00
#
_symmetry.space_group_name_H-M   'P 1'
#
loop_
_entity.id
_entity.type
_entity.pdbx_description
1 polymer ?
#
loop_
_entity_poly.entity_id
_entity_poly.type
_entity_poly.pdbx_seq_one_letter_code
_entity_poly.pdbx_strand_id
1 'polypeptide(L)'
;VCDNLFNIDPFNQQGGDMLRVGGVSYSCAPKESMGNRITDLTLTRTGEKLDADKSYSVGGWASVNENVDGPAIYDLMEKYISRQKVIDLPTQEAVKVIGL
;
A
#
# COMPACT_ATOMS: atom_id res chain seq x y z
N VAL A 1 -10.21 5.62 -0.22
CA VAL A 1 -9.86 4.55 0.73
C VAL A 1 -8.50 4.82 1.35
N CYS A 2 -7.51 5.05 0.53
CA CYS A 2 -6.11 5.12 0.97
C CYS A 2 -5.80 6.28 1.92
N ASP A 3 -6.51 7.38 1.79
CA ASP A 3 -6.29 8.57 2.62
C ASP A 3 -7.20 8.63 3.87
N ASN A 4 -7.93 7.57 4.14
CA ASN A 4 -8.87 7.51 5.25
C ASN A 4 -8.28 6.88 6.53
N LEU A 5 -6.96 6.93 6.68
CA LEU A 5 -6.23 6.32 7.81
C LEU A 5 -6.61 6.91 9.16
N PHE A 6 -6.98 8.18 9.18
CA PHE A 6 -7.21 8.94 10.40
C PHE A 6 -8.62 9.55 10.45
N ASN A 7 -9.60 8.86 9.88
CA ASN A 7 -10.98 9.30 10.02
C ASN A 7 -11.36 9.32 11.48
N ILE A 8 -12.02 10.40 11.92
CA ILE A 8 -12.45 10.58 13.29
C ILE A 8 -13.54 9.57 13.66
N ASP A 9 -14.40 9.22 12.72
CA ASP A 9 -15.44 8.20 12.91
C ASP A 9 -14.82 6.80 12.93
N PRO A 10 -14.83 6.10 14.09
CA PRO A 10 -14.22 4.78 14.18
C PRO A 10 -14.87 3.74 13.26
N PHE A 11 -16.12 3.90 12.89
CA PHE A 11 -16.82 3.01 11.98
C PHE A 11 -16.33 3.14 10.52
N ASN A 12 -15.75 4.27 10.18
CA ASN A 12 -15.21 4.55 8.85
C ASN A 12 -13.69 4.44 8.79
N GLN A 13 -13.02 4.08 9.88
CA GLN A 13 -11.59 3.88 9.89
C GLN A 13 -11.23 2.61 9.15
N GLN A 14 -10.29 2.73 8.24
CA GLN A 14 -9.76 1.60 7.43
C GLN A 14 -8.40 1.10 7.95
N GLY A 15 -8.14 1.33 9.20
CA GLY A 15 -7.16 0.66 10.02
C GLY A 15 -5.78 0.35 9.47
N GLY A 16 -5.10 1.32 8.88
CA GLY A 16 -3.67 1.18 8.59
C GLY A 16 -3.31 0.41 7.33
N ASP A 17 -4.23 0.23 6.40
CA ASP A 17 -3.97 -0.48 5.15
C ASP A 17 -2.86 0.17 4.32
N MET A 18 -2.77 1.49 4.32
CA MET A 18 -1.69 2.20 3.62
C MET A 18 -0.32 2.08 4.29
N LEU A 19 -0.25 1.64 5.54
CA LEU A 19 1.02 1.39 6.22
C LEU A 19 1.64 0.04 5.86
N ARG A 20 0.87 -0.82 5.20
CA ARG A 20 1.29 -2.18 4.82
C ARG A 20 1.45 -2.31 3.32
N VAL A 21 2.21 -1.42 2.72
CA VAL A 21 2.45 -1.40 1.28
C VAL A 21 3.84 -1.92 0.95
N GLY A 22 3.94 -2.60 -0.19
CA GLY A 22 5.21 -2.99 -0.77
C GLY A 22 5.32 -2.46 -2.20
N GLY A 23 6.52 -2.11 -2.62
CA GLY A 23 6.77 -1.62 -3.97
C GLY A 23 6.42 -0.15 -4.22
N VAL A 24 5.82 0.51 -3.26
CA VAL A 24 5.55 1.96 -3.30
C VAL A 24 6.05 2.63 -2.04
N SER A 25 6.42 3.89 -2.16
CA SER A 25 6.73 4.76 -1.04
C SER A 25 5.92 6.05 -1.15
N TYR A 26 5.62 6.67 -0.02
CA TYR A 26 4.87 7.90 0.02
C TYR A 26 5.13 8.70 1.29
N SER A 27 4.70 9.96 1.30
CA SER A 27 4.68 10.80 2.48
C SER A 27 3.26 10.92 3.02
N CYS A 28 3.11 10.87 4.34
CA CYS A 28 1.82 11.01 5.01
C CYS A 28 1.86 12.16 6.01
N ALA A 29 0.94 13.10 5.86
CA ALA A 29 0.75 14.23 6.77
C ALA A 29 -0.60 14.08 7.51
N PRO A 30 -0.62 13.42 8.68
CA PRO A 30 -1.88 13.06 9.37
C PRO A 30 -2.75 14.23 9.77
N LYS A 31 -2.15 15.39 9.96
CA LYS A 31 -2.86 16.62 10.38
C LYS A 31 -3.58 17.32 9.24
N GLU A 32 -3.31 16.95 8.01
CA GLU A 32 -3.99 17.51 6.86
C GLU A 32 -5.42 16.95 6.73
N SER A 33 -6.22 17.61 5.92
CA SER A 33 -7.56 17.13 5.62
C SER A 33 -7.52 15.85 4.79
N MET A 34 -8.55 15.02 4.91
CA MET A 34 -8.71 13.83 4.09
C MET A 34 -8.67 14.19 2.59
N GLY A 35 -7.93 13.43 1.83
CA GLY A 35 -7.61 13.71 0.42
C GLY A 35 -6.28 14.42 0.20
N ASN A 36 -5.71 15.03 1.23
CA ASN A 36 -4.44 15.77 1.16
C ASN A 36 -3.35 15.18 2.07
N ARG A 37 -3.61 14.05 2.72
CA ARG A 37 -2.68 13.44 3.67
C ARG A 37 -1.55 12.68 2.99
N ILE A 38 -1.83 12.05 1.86
CA ILE A 38 -0.86 11.19 1.16
C ILE A 38 -0.34 11.92 -0.06
N THR A 39 0.98 12.06 -0.12
CA THR A 39 1.69 12.74 -1.20
C THR A 39 2.93 11.95 -1.62
N ASP A 40 3.52 12.31 -2.73
CA ASP A 40 4.78 11.75 -3.22
C ASP A 40 4.75 10.23 -3.43
N LEU A 41 3.64 9.71 -3.91
CA LEU A 41 3.52 8.30 -4.27
C LEU A 41 4.49 7.95 -5.38
N THR A 42 5.46 7.10 -5.07
CA THR A 42 6.48 6.65 -6.01
C THR A 42 6.63 5.14 -6.02
N LEU A 43 6.99 4.60 -7.18
CA LEU A 43 7.40 3.21 -7.29
C LEU A 43 8.81 3.06 -6.72
N THR A 44 8.97 2.21 -5.72
CA THR A 44 10.28 1.99 -5.07
C THR A 44 11.30 1.42 -6.04
N ARG A 45 10.85 0.56 -6.96
CA ARG A 45 11.71 -0.14 -7.91
C ARG A 45 12.37 0.79 -8.93
N THR A 46 11.65 1.78 -9.42
CA THR A 46 12.11 2.66 -10.50
C THR A 46 12.33 4.11 -10.05
N GLY A 47 11.79 4.50 -8.89
CA GLY A 47 11.78 5.87 -8.42
C GLY A 47 10.79 6.77 -9.16
N GLU A 48 10.00 6.23 -10.07
CA GLU A 48 9.01 7.00 -10.83
C GLU A 48 7.78 7.30 -9.97
N LYS A 49 7.21 8.49 -10.15
CA LYS A 49 5.93 8.83 -9.54
C LYS A 49 4.80 8.01 -10.14
N LEU A 50 3.83 7.62 -9.30
CA LEU A 50 2.62 6.98 -9.78
C LEU A 50 1.84 7.94 -10.67
N ASP A 51 1.38 7.41 -11.81
CA ASP A 51 0.60 8.13 -12.79
C ASP A 51 -0.85 7.66 -12.73
N ALA A 52 -1.78 8.59 -12.54
CA ALA A 52 -3.21 8.29 -12.45
C ALA A 52 -3.79 7.70 -13.76
N ASP A 53 -3.13 7.96 -14.88
CA ASP A 53 -3.57 7.47 -16.20
C ASP A 53 -2.97 6.12 -16.58
N LYS A 54 -2.06 5.58 -15.78
CA LYS A 54 -1.46 4.26 -15.99
C LYS A 54 -2.17 3.18 -15.19
N SER A 55 -2.14 1.97 -15.71
CA SER A 55 -2.57 0.77 -15.00
C SER A 55 -1.36 0.06 -14.40
N TYR A 56 -1.52 -0.43 -13.17
CA TYR A 56 -0.47 -1.14 -12.44
C TYR A 56 -0.99 -2.50 -11.98
N SER A 57 -0.12 -3.49 -11.99
CA SER A 57 -0.43 -4.79 -11.40
C SER A 57 -0.22 -4.71 -9.89
N VAL A 58 -1.25 -5.06 -9.13
CA VAL A 58 -1.25 -5.00 -7.68
C VAL A 58 -1.62 -6.36 -7.11
N GLY A 59 -0.83 -6.83 -6.16
CA GLY A 59 -1.18 -7.97 -5.32
C GLY A 59 -1.57 -7.47 -3.94
N GLY A 60 -2.64 -7.98 -3.41
CA GLY A 60 -3.09 -7.57 -2.10
C GLY A 60 -3.88 -8.66 -1.39
N TRP A 61 -3.99 -8.52 -0.11
CA TRP A 61 -4.71 -9.48 0.71
C TRP A 61 -6.19 -9.11 0.90
N ALA A 62 -6.47 -7.88 1.23
CA ALA A 62 -7.81 -7.50 1.71
C ALA A 62 -8.78 -7.30 0.55
N SER A 63 -9.99 -7.81 0.69
CA SER A 63 -11.11 -7.53 -0.19
C SER A 63 -11.66 -6.13 0.06
N VAL A 64 -10.88 -5.12 -0.28
CA VAL A 64 -11.28 -3.72 -0.15
C VAL A 64 -12.27 -3.34 -1.24
N ASN A 65 -12.31 -4.10 -2.31
CA ASN A 65 -13.22 -3.91 -3.42
C ASN A 65 -13.86 -5.25 -3.79
N GLU A 66 -15.17 -5.37 -3.63
CA GLU A 66 -15.93 -6.58 -3.90
C GLU A 66 -15.89 -7.02 -5.37
N ASN A 67 -15.48 -6.14 -6.26
CA ASN A 67 -15.40 -6.42 -7.68
C ASN A 67 -14.03 -6.95 -8.12
N VAL A 68 -13.13 -7.19 -7.20
CA VAL A 68 -11.80 -7.72 -7.50
C VAL A 68 -11.76 -9.20 -7.15
N ASP A 69 -11.48 -10.03 -8.13
CA ASP A 69 -11.31 -11.45 -7.99
C ASP A 69 -9.90 -11.86 -8.43
N GLY A 70 -9.37 -12.89 -7.80
CA GLY A 70 -8.04 -13.39 -8.12
C GLY A 70 -7.72 -14.66 -7.35
N PRO A 71 -6.54 -15.26 -7.61
CA PRO A 71 -6.10 -16.46 -6.90
C PRO A 71 -5.89 -16.17 -5.42
N ALA A 72 -6.07 -17.19 -4.59
CA ALA A 72 -5.86 -17.09 -3.16
C ALA A 72 -4.40 -16.70 -2.84
N ILE A 73 -4.24 -15.77 -1.90
CA ILE A 73 -2.91 -15.24 -1.57
C ILE A 73 -1.95 -16.32 -1.06
N TYR A 74 -2.45 -17.28 -0.30
CA TYR A 74 -1.60 -18.38 0.21
C TYR A 74 -1.06 -19.27 -0.91
N ASP A 75 -1.80 -19.47 -1.99
CA ASP A 75 -1.33 -20.22 -3.16
C ASP A 75 -0.22 -19.46 -3.90
N LEU A 76 -0.39 -18.16 -4.07
CA LEU A 76 0.61 -17.30 -4.69
C LEU A 76 1.88 -17.22 -3.84
N MET A 77 1.74 -17.09 -2.53
CA MET A 77 2.86 -17.04 -1.60
C MET A 77 3.66 -18.35 -1.61
N GLU A 78 2.97 -19.49 -1.59
CA GLU A 78 3.61 -20.80 -1.65
C GLU A 78 4.44 -20.94 -2.95
N LYS A 79 3.85 -20.62 -4.09
CA LYS A 79 4.56 -20.65 -5.37
C LYS A 79 5.76 -19.72 -5.42
N TYR A 80 5.62 -18.51 -4.90
CA TYR A 80 6.70 -17.55 -4.87
C TYR A 80 7.85 -18.00 -3.98
N ILE A 81 7.55 -18.42 -2.76
CA ILE A 81 8.56 -18.88 -1.78
C ILE A 81 9.28 -20.13 -2.31
N SER A 82 8.54 -21.07 -2.87
CA SER A 82 9.13 -22.28 -3.48
C SER A 82 10.08 -21.96 -4.63
N ARG A 83 9.76 -20.94 -5.42
CA ARG A 83 10.61 -20.47 -6.52
C ARG A 83 11.87 -19.78 -6.03
N GLN A 84 11.74 -18.93 -5.03
CA GLN A 84 12.84 -18.16 -4.46
C GLN A 84 13.77 -18.99 -3.56
N LYS A 85 13.23 -20.03 -2.91
CA LYS A 85 13.88 -20.91 -1.93
C LYS A 85 14.34 -20.20 -0.67
N VAL A 86 14.97 -19.04 -0.80
CA VAL A 86 15.39 -18.19 0.32
C VAL A 86 14.78 -16.81 0.12
N ILE A 87 14.13 -16.30 1.17
CA ILE A 87 13.57 -14.96 1.20
C ILE A 87 14.44 -14.11 2.13
N ASP A 88 15.02 -13.08 1.56
CA ASP A 88 15.80 -12.07 2.29
C ASP A 88 15.28 -10.70 1.87
N LEU A 89 14.64 -10.00 2.80
CA LEU A 89 14.02 -8.71 2.52
C LEU A 89 14.78 -7.60 3.26
N PRO A 90 15.08 -6.50 2.56
CA PRO A 90 15.65 -5.33 3.21
C PRO A 90 14.62 -4.68 4.16
N THR A 91 15.11 -3.92 5.13
CA THR A 91 14.26 -3.07 5.96
C THR A 91 13.50 -2.09 5.06
N GLN A 92 12.18 -2.03 5.23
CA GLN A 92 11.35 -1.14 4.44
C GLN A 92 11.10 0.18 5.16
N GLU A 93 11.38 1.27 4.46
CA GLU A 93 11.04 2.64 4.88
C GLU A 93 10.07 3.23 3.85
N ALA A 94 8.94 2.57 3.66
CA ALA A 94 7.98 2.92 2.61
C ALA A 94 7.21 4.20 2.90
N VAL A 95 7.06 4.57 4.17
CA VAL A 95 6.21 5.69 4.59
C VAL A 95 7.02 6.71 5.36
N LYS A 96 6.98 7.95 4.89
CA LYS A 96 7.53 9.11 5.59
C LYS A 96 6.39 9.88 6.24
N VAL A 97 6.45 10.06 7.55
CA VAL A 97 5.45 10.82 8.30
C VAL A 97 5.90 12.26 8.47
N ILE A 98 5.00 13.19 8.18
CA ILE A 98 5.27 14.62 8.21
C ILE A 98 4.33 15.31 9.21
N GLY A 99 4.88 16.21 10.01
CA GLY A 99 4.09 17.09 10.87
C GLY A 99 3.52 16.45 12.15
N LEU A 100 4.06 15.36 12.59
CA LEU A 100 3.74 14.81 13.91
C LEU A 100 4.51 15.49 15.02
#